data_036afeee7d138474a504d8640f044d80
#
_entry.id   036afeee7d138474a504d8640f044d80
#
_cell.length_a   1.000
_cell.length_b   1.000
_cell.length_c   1.000
_cell.angle_alpha   90.00
_cell.angle_beta   90.00
_cell.angle_gamma   90.00
#
_symmetry.space_group_name_H-M   'P 1'
#
loop_
_entity.id
_entity.type
_entity.pdbx_description
1 polymer ?
#
loop_
_entity_poly.entity_id
_entity_poly.type
_entity_poly.pdbx_seq_one_letter_code
_entity_poly.pdbx_strand_id
1 'polypeptide(L)'
;LDGIYLTWMVSALALGVLLLPVFKQPWMRLTLPTFIDFVRRYWIHILIVFVVYNSKDILDQLDRIIMANTGLDMTPWIYAMEGDLAYDVQIAFKATWLTTALTHFYVAGFMFICYVSVFYFAFFDDRWIADRMTLSIVWVYILAIPFYLFFNVRVTGDYIPGMETLAYDLTPEIADWFRRIDPFTNGFPSLHIGIPFAVWLCLTRYDEDRRWNRYRALVFTYIVVTAFAIIYLGIHWFVDIIGGMLIASLAVTLAGRTSPAWWSIFDERTINSRVVTVLTNPKKALGIVFNRIQEFINRFREPSSRETGTIVLAIFVVLFAVLTWELSHQSLPAGGVEAPQDVAAADGWMVTIDNKSTGAVLLIHDLSNLEQEPIELLNGSLELDSPFDVQNDLLAVANATSLMVFDLN
;
A
#
# COMPACT_ATOMS: atom_id res chain seq x y z
N LEU A 1 -4.41 8.38 15.59
CA LEU A 1 -4.61 9.11 14.33
C LEU A 1 -3.77 10.37 14.42
N ASP A 2 -2.80 10.50 13.54
CA ASP A 2 -1.92 11.66 13.50
C ASP A 2 -2.69 12.90 13.08
N GLY A 3 -2.41 14.05 13.70
CA GLY A 3 -3.12 15.28 13.42
C GLY A 3 -3.06 15.70 11.95
N ILE A 4 -1.93 15.48 11.28
CA ILE A 4 -1.75 15.83 9.87
C ILE A 4 -2.59 14.94 8.94
N TYR A 5 -2.63 13.63 9.20
CA TYR A 5 -3.47 12.70 8.45
C TYR A 5 -4.96 13.05 8.55
N LEU A 6 -5.42 13.33 9.78
CA LEU A 6 -6.79 13.75 10.02
C LEU A 6 -7.12 15.04 9.27
N THR A 7 -6.18 15.99 9.24
CA THR A 7 -6.34 17.26 8.52
C THR A 7 -6.50 17.02 7.01
N TRP A 8 -5.68 16.18 6.40
CA TRP A 8 -5.81 15.86 4.97
C TRP A 8 -7.11 15.11 4.66
N MET A 9 -7.47 14.13 5.48
CA MET A 9 -8.70 13.36 5.30
C MET A 9 -9.94 14.25 5.42
N VAL A 10 -10.01 15.07 6.48
CA VAL A 10 -11.13 16.02 6.67
C VAL A 10 -11.19 17.04 5.54
N SER A 11 -10.05 17.56 5.09
CA SER A 11 -9.97 18.50 3.97
C SER A 11 -10.46 17.86 2.67
N ALA A 12 -10.07 16.62 2.38
CA ALA A 12 -10.52 15.89 1.21
C ALA A 12 -12.04 15.63 1.23
N LEU A 13 -12.57 15.19 2.37
CA LEU A 13 -14.01 14.95 2.54
C LEU A 13 -14.81 16.27 2.50
N ALA A 14 -14.32 17.34 3.15
CA ALA A 14 -14.94 18.65 3.09
C ALA A 14 -14.99 19.20 1.67
N LEU A 15 -13.87 19.07 0.91
CA LEU A 15 -13.84 19.42 -0.51
C LEU A 15 -14.86 18.57 -1.30
N GLY A 16 -14.98 17.28 -1.00
CA GLY A 16 -15.99 16.41 -1.59
C GLY A 16 -17.41 16.93 -1.35
N VAL A 17 -17.74 17.32 -0.13
CA VAL A 17 -19.04 17.90 0.20
C VAL A 17 -19.27 19.25 -0.50
N LEU A 18 -18.27 20.13 -0.52
CA LEU A 18 -18.34 21.43 -1.19
C LEU A 18 -18.54 21.31 -2.70
N LEU A 19 -17.98 20.29 -3.33
CA LEU A 19 -18.10 20.05 -4.76
C LEU A 19 -19.38 19.27 -5.16
N LEU A 20 -20.16 18.75 -4.20
CA LEU A 20 -21.44 18.06 -4.48
C LEU A 20 -22.35 18.84 -5.46
N PRO A 21 -22.58 20.17 -5.30
CA PRO A 21 -23.42 20.92 -6.22
C PRO A 21 -22.86 20.97 -7.66
N VAL A 22 -21.56 20.94 -7.84
CA VAL A 22 -20.88 20.99 -9.16
C VAL A 22 -21.10 19.70 -9.95
N PHE A 23 -21.10 18.57 -9.24
CA PHE A 23 -21.26 17.22 -9.83
C PHE A 23 -22.66 16.66 -9.69
N LYS A 24 -23.57 17.40 -9.07
CA LYS A 24 -24.96 17.00 -8.86
C LYS A 24 -25.63 16.62 -10.17
N GLN A 25 -26.23 15.44 -10.18
CA GLN A 25 -27.01 14.95 -11.31
C GLN A 25 -28.43 15.53 -11.30
N PRO A 26 -29.07 15.71 -12.47
CA PRO A 26 -30.37 16.38 -12.59
C PRO A 26 -31.51 15.70 -11.82
N TRP A 27 -31.44 14.36 -11.68
CA TRP A 27 -32.48 13.57 -10.99
C TRP A 27 -32.35 13.58 -9.47
N MET A 28 -31.24 14.11 -8.92
CA MET A 28 -30.93 13.99 -7.50
C MET A 28 -31.32 15.22 -6.70
N ARG A 29 -31.89 15.00 -5.52
CA ARG A 29 -32.14 16.03 -4.50
C ARG A 29 -31.24 15.81 -3.30
N LEU A 30 -30.53 16.85 -2.87
CA LEU A 30 -29.68 16.82 -1.68
C LEU A 30 -30.54 17.00 -0.43
N THR A 31 -31.09 15.92 0.10
CA THR A 31 -31.95 15.90 1.28
C THR A 31 -31.51 14.81 2.25
N LEU A 32 -31.89 14.94 3.52
CA LEU A 32 -31.59 13.91 4.54
C LEU A 32 -32.18 12.53 4.20
N PRO A 33 -33.44 12.40 3.70
CA PRO A 33 -33.95 11.11 3.24
C PRO A 33 -33.11 10.47 2.14
N THR A 34 -32.60 11.27 1.20
CA THR A 34 -31.72 10.77 0.12
C THR A 34 -30.40 10.23 0.69
N PHE A 35 -29.85 10.87 1.71
CA PHE A 35 -28.64 10.40 2.37
C PHE A 35 -28.89 9.07 3.11
N ILE A 36 -30.02 8.93 3.82
CA ILE A 36 -30.39 7.68 4.49
C ILE A 36 -30.56 6.54 3.46
N ASP A 37 -31.23 6.82 2.36
CA ASP A 37 -31.40 5.87 1.26
C ASP A 37 -30.05 5.43 0.65
N PHE A 38 -29.13 6.38 0.45
CA PHE A 38 -27.78 6.10 0.00
C PHE A 38 -27.06 5.13 0.94
N VAL A 39 -27.00 5.42 2.24
CA VAL A 39 -26.34 4.54 3.21
C VAL A 39 -27.00 3.16 3.21
N ARG A 40 -28.33 3.07 3.18
CA ARG A 40 -29.07 1.81 3.17
C ARG A 40 -28.77 0.95 1.92
N ARG A 41 -28.57 1.58 0.76
CA ARG A 41 -28.43 0.87 -0.53
C ARG A 41 -27.00 0.59 -0.91
N TYR A 42 -26.05 1.38 -0.42
CA TYR A 42 -24.64 1.34 -0.86
C TYR A 42 -23.65 1.03 0.28
N TRP A 43 -24.11 0.66 1.46
CA TRP A 43 -23.23 0.37 2.60
C TRP A 43 -22.18 -0.70 2.28
N ILE A 44 -22.50 -1.68 1.41
CA ILE A 44 -21.56 -2.73 0.99
C ILE A 44 -20.41 -2.13 0.16
N HIS A 45 -20.68 -1.18 -0.76
CA HIS A 45 -19.66 -0.50 -1.52
C HIS A 45 -18.72 0.27 -0.60
N ILE A 46 -19.28 0.99 0.37
CA ILE A 46 -18.52 1.75 1.37
C ILE A 46 -17.65 0.79 2.20
N LEU A 47 -18.23 -0.32 2.66
CA LEU A 47 -17.50 -1.34 3.43
C LEU A 47 -16.36 -1.96 2.64
N ILE A 48 -16.57 -2.32 1.38
CA ILE A 48 -15.53 -2.90 0.51
C ILE A 48 -14.37 -1.90 0.36
N VAL A 49 -14.66 -0.65 0.04
CA VAL A 49 -13.64 0.39 -0.12
C VAL A 49 -12.88 0.60 1.19
N PHE A 50 -13.58 0.65 2.32
CA PHE A 50 -12.96 0.78 3.64
C PHE A 50 -12.02 -0.41 3.94
N VAL A 51 -12.47 -1.64 3.72
CA VAL A 51 -11.65 -2.85 3.95
C VAL A 51 -10.41 -2.84 3.06
N VAL A 52 -10.56 -2.51 1.76
CA VAL A 52 -9.44 -2.48 0.82
C VAL A 52 -8.39 -1.47 1.25
N TYR A 53 -8.78 -0.24 1.62
CA TYR A 53 -7.80 0.77 2.05
C TYR A 53 -7.12 0.41 3.38
N ASN A 54 -7.84 -0.20 4.31
CA ASN A 54 -7.23 -0.61 5.59
C ASN A 54 -6.38 -1.89 5.45
N SER A 55 -6.55 -2.69 4.40
CA SER A 55 -5.70 -3.86 4.16
C SER A 55 -4.29 -3.50 3.68
N LYS A 56 -4.06 -2.25 3.24
CA LYS A 56 -2.74 -1.79 2.81
C LYS A 56 -1.71 -1.90 3.92
N ASP A 57 -2.04 -1.50 5.14
CA ASP A 57 -1.11 -1.54 6.28
C ASP A 57 -0.56 -2.96 6.55
N ILE A 58 -1.39 -3.98 6.34
CA ILE A 58 -0.97 -5.39 6.48
C ILE A 58 0.01 -5.77 5.37
N LEU A 59 -0.25 -5.32 4.14
CA LEU A 59 0.63 -5.57 3.01
C LEU A 59 1.99 -4.89 3.17
N ASP A 60 2.01 -3.65 3.65
CA ASP A 60 3.23 -2.88 3.87
C ASP A 60 4.10 -3.51 4.98
N GLN A 61 3.49 -4.08 6.02
CA GLN A 61 4.23 -4.82 7.04
C GLN A 61 4.82 -6.12 6.48
N LEU A 62 4.03 -6.86 5.69
CA LEU A 62 4.47 -8.11 5.08
C LEU A 62 5.59 -7.89 4.06
N ASP A 63 5.50 -6.82 3.26
CA ASP A 63 6.54 -6.41 2.32
C ASP A 63 7.89 -6.18 3.03
N ARG A 64 7.91 -5.42 4.12
CA ARG A 64 9.12 -5.17 4.90
C ARG A 64 9.77 -6.46 5.40
N ILE A 65 8.96 -7.41 5.89
CA ILE A 65 9.44 -8.70 6.37
C ILE A 65 10.03 -9.53 5.22
N ILE A 66 9.34 -9.61 4.08
CA ILE A 66 9.80 -10.37 2.92
C ILE A 66 11.08 -9.75 2.35
N MET A 67 11.14 -8.43 2.22
CA MET A 67 12.33 -7.74 1.74
C MET A 67 13.53 -7.96 2.67
N ALA A 68 13.34 -7.86 3.98
CA ALA A 68 14.40 -8.13 4.96
C ALA A 68 14.93 -9.56 4.86
N ASN A 69 14.05 -10.54 4.61
CA ASN A 69 14.45 -11.96 4.52
C ASN A 69 15.03 -12.35 3.17
N THR A 70 14.63 -11.70 2.07
CA THR A 70 15.03 -12.10 0.71
C THR A 70 16.06 -11.19 0.07
N GLY A 71 16.20 -9.95 0.56
CA GLY A 71 17.05 -8.93 -0.05
C GLY A 71 16.63 -8.53 -1.47
N LEU A 72 15.38 -8.82 -1.86
CA LEU A 72 14.87 -8.47 -3.20
C LEU A 72 14.78 -6.96 -3.36
N ASP A 73 15.59 -6.40 -4.27
CA ASP A 73 15.59 -4.99 -4.65
C ASP A 73 15.74 -4.87 -6.16
N MET A 74 14.69 -4.41 -6.84
CA MET A 74 14.66 -4.21 -8.29
C MET A 74 15.08 -2.79 -8.70
N THR A 75 15.34 -1.92 -7.75
CA THR A 75 15.72 -0.52 -8.00
C THR A 75 16.93 -0.35 -8.94
N PRO A 76 18.02 -1.16 -8.82
CA PRO A 76 19.16 -1.06 -9.74
C PRO A 76 18.77 -1.26 -11.21
N TRP A 77 17.79 -2.13 -11.49
CA TRP A 77 17.30 -2.36 -12.85
C TRP A 77 16.53 -1.17 -13.39
N ILE A 78 15.68 -0.56 -12.54
CA ILE A 78 14.93 0.63 -12.91
C ILE A 78 15.88 1.80 -13.15
N TYR A 79 16.84 2.01 -12.24
CA TYR A 79 17.85 3.05 -12.38
C TYR A 79 18.71 2.87 -13.65
N ALA A 80 19.07 1.64 -14.01
CA ALA A 80 19.80 1.37 -15.26
C ALA A 80 19.01 1.77 -16.51
N MET A 81 17.66 1.80 -16.45
CA MET A 81 16.80 2.23 -17.56
C MET A 81 16.55 3.74 -17.58
N GLU A 82 16.35 4.37 -16.42
CA GLU A 82 15.90 5.77 -16.33
C GLU A 82 17.03 6.74 -15.98
N GLY A 83 18.11 6.26 -15.32
CA GLY A 83 19.19 7.11 -14.85
C GLY A 83 18.73 8.22 -13.92
N ASP A 84 19.29 9.41 -14.09
CA ASP A 84 19.07 10.57 -13.24
C ASP A 84 17.89 11.45 -13.70
N LEU A 85 17.02 10.95 -14.59
CA LEU A 85 15.93 11.74 -15.19
C LEU A 85 15.03 12.40 -14.13
N ALA A 86 14.68 11.67 -13.06
CA ALA A 86 13.86 12.21 -11.97
C ALA A 86 14.61 13.31 -11.18
N TYR A 87 15.92 13.17 -10.99
CA TYR A 87 16.78 14.18 -10.36
C TYR A 87 16.85 15.46 -11.19
N ASP A 88 17.00 15.33 -12.51
CA ASP A 88 17.01 16.48 -13.43
C ASP A 88 15.71 17.29 -13.34
N VAL A 89 14.55 16.58 -13.28
CA VAL A 89 13.24 17.22 -13.07
C VAL A 89 13.20 17.93 -11.71
N GLN A 90 13.68 17.29 -10.65
CA GLN A 90 13.69 17.89 -9.33
C GLN A 90 14.51 19.18 -9.29
N ILE A 91 15.73 19.18 -9.80
CA ILE A 91 16.61 20.36 -9.81
C ILE A 91 16.01 21.48 -10.67
N ALA A 92 15.45 21.15 -11.85
CA ALA A 92 14.91 22.13 -12.77
C ALA A 92 13.75 22.94 -12.18
N PHE A 93 12.97 22.34 -11.26
CA PHE A 93 11.76 22.94 -10.71
C PHE A 93 11.82 23.19 -9.20
N LYS A 94 12.93 22.87 -8.51
CA LYS A 94 13.03 22.95 -7.05
C LYS A 94 12.70 24.34 -6.51
N ALA A 95 11.55 24.42 -5.80
CA ALA A 95 11.08 25.64 -5.14
C ALA A 95 10.22 25.30 -3.93
N THR A 96 10.45 25.94 -2.79
CA THR A 96 9.75 25.63 -1.52
C THR A 96 8.23 25.71 -1.64
N TRP A 97 7.71 26.75 -2.30
CA TRP A 97 6.26 26.88 -2.48
C TRP A 97 5.66 25.75 -3.32
N LEU A 98 6.39 25.29 -4.35
CA LEU A 98 5.94 24.22 -5.22
C LEU A 98 5.98 22.86 -4.48
N THR A 99 7.05 22.61 -3.73
CA THR A 99 7.15 21.41 -2.86
C THR A 99 6.00 21.36 -1.88
N THR A 100 5.73 22.45 -1.14
CA THR A 100 4.61 22.51 -0.19
C THR A 100 3.27 22.26 -0.89
N ALA A 101 3.00 22.96 -1.98
CA ALA A 101 1.74 22.82 -2.71
C ALA A 101 1.53 21.41 -3.26
N LEU A 102 2.56 20.82 -3.88
CA LEU A 102 2.49 19.50 -4.48
C LEU A 102 2.42 18.38 -3.43
N THR A 103 3.09 18.51 -2.28
CA THR A 103 2.99 17.53 -1.19
C THR A 103 1.57 17.46 -0.65
N HIS A 104 0.95 18.59 -0.34
CA HIS A 104 -0.45 18.60 0.11
C HIS A 104 -1.41 18.15 -0.98
N PHE A 105 -1.17 18.54 -2.23
CA PHE A 105 -1.98 18.09 -3.36
C PHE A 105 -1.88 16.58 -3.59
N TYR A 106 -0.69 16.02 -3.49
CA TYR A 106 -0.41 14.60 -3.61
C TYR A 106 -1.22 13.79 -2.60
N VAL A 107 -1.16 14.13 -1.31
CA VAL A 107 -1.84 13.38 -0.27
C VAL A 107 -3.34 13.67 -0.25
N ALA A 108 -3.74 14.93 -0.08
CA ALA A 108 -5.16 15.29 0.06
C ALA A 108 -5.95 15.04 -1.23
N GLY A 109 -5.34 15.27 -2.40
CA GLY A 109 -5.94 14.98 -3.70
C GLY A 109 -6.13 13.49 -3.93
N PHE A 110 -5.16 12.66 -3.53
CA PHE A 110 -5.30 11.20 -3.59
C PHE A 110 -6.43 10.71 -2.69
N MET A 111 -6.48 11.17 -1.44
CA MET A 111 -7.58 10.86 -0.52
C MET A 111 -8.94 11.29 -1.09
N PHE A 112 -8.99 12.47 -1.71
CA PHE A 112 -10.20 12.93 -2.38
C PHE A 112 -10.65 11.93 -3.47
N ILE A 113 -9.75 11.55 -4.38
CA ILE A 113 -10.11 10.60 -5.45
C ILE A 113 -10.52 9.25 -4.87
N CYS A 114 -9.77 8.72 -3.89
CA CYS A 114 -10.04 7.42 -3.29
C CYS A 114 -11.41 7.35 -2.58
N TYR A 115 -11.71 8.33 -1.74
CA TYR A 115 -12.93 8.28 -0.93
C TYR A 115 -14.14 8.88 -1.64
N VAL A 116 -13.95 9.97 -2.37
CA VAL A 116 -15.06 10.72 -2.94
C VAL A 116 -15.59 10.12 -4.23
N SER A 117 -14.75 9.43 -5.03
CA SER A 117 -15.22 8.87 -6.31
C SER A 117 -16.36 7.88 -6.12
N VAL A 118 -16.14 6.82 -5.31
CA VAL A 118 -17.18 5.81 -5.08
C VAL A 118 -18.39 6.42 -4.36
N PHE A 119 -18.13 7.33 -3.39
CA PHE A 119 -19.17 8.05 -2.70
C PHE A 119 -20.10 8.82 -3.66
N TYR A 120 -19.55 9.56 -4.62
CA TYR A 120 -20.37 10.32 -5.57
C TYR A 120 -21.26 9.43 -6.43
N PHE A 121 -20.71 8.36 -7.02
CA PHE A 121 -21.50 7.49 -7.88
C PHE A 121 -22.60 6.76 -7.09
N ALA A 122 -22.29 6.33 -5.88
CA ALA A 122 -23.24 5.72 -4.97
C ALA A 122 -24.29 6.73 -4.47
N PHE A 123 -23.87 7.92 -4.06
CA PHE A 123 -24.76 8.96 -3.52
C PHE A 123 -25.72 9.50 -4.59
N PHE A 124 -25.25 9.65 -5.83
CA PHE A 124 -26.09 10.07 -6.95
C PHE A 124 -26.85 8.92 -7.61
N ASP A 125 -26.86 7.75 -6.98
CA ASP A 125 -27.63 6.56 -7.38
C ASP A 125 -27.28 6.05 -8.79
N ASP A 126 -26.03 6.21 -9.20
CA ASP A 126 -25.51 5.63 -10.43
C ASP A 126 -24.91 4.23 -10.14
N ARG A 127 -25.81 3.26 -9.95
CA ARG A 127 -25.45 1.89 -9.56
C ARG A 127 -24.50 1.25 -10.57
N TRP A 128 -24.72 1.52 -11.87
CA TRP A 128 -23.90 0.93 -12.92
C TRP A 128 -22.43 1.34 -12.83
N ILE A 129 -22.16 2.62 -12.56
CA ILE A 129 -20.82 3.14 -12.37
C ILE A 129 -20.28 2.76 -10.98
N ALA A 130 -21.08 2.88 -9.93
CA ALA A 130 -20.66 2.56 -8.56
C ALA A 130 -20.17 1.10 -8.43
N ASP A 131 -20.90 0.15 -8.98
CA ASP A 131 -20.55 -1.27 -8.96
C ASP A 131 -19.21 -1.55 -9.63
N ARG A 132 -18.97 -0.96 -10.79
CA ARG A 132 -17.72 -1.14 -11.56
C ARG A 132 -16.55 -0.40 -10.96
N MET A 133 -16.81 0.80 -10.47
CA MET A 133 -15.79 1.63 -9.82
C MET A 133 -15.24 0.95 -8.57
N THR A 134 -16.13 0.49 -7.68
CA THR A 134 -15.74 -0.24 -6.48
C THR A 134 -14.89 -1.46 -6.82
N LEU A 135 -15.31 -2.27 -7.78
CA LEU A 135 -14.55 -3.44 -8.21
C LEU A 135 -13.25 -3.07 -8.92
N SER A 136 -13.20 -1.97 -9.65
CA SER A 136 -11.95 -1.51 -10.27
C SER A 136 -10.89 -1.20 -9.21
N ILE A 137 -11.28 -0.53 -8.12
CA ILE A 137 -10.38 -0.26 -6.98
C ILE A 137 -9.92 -1.57 -6.33
N VAL A 138 -10.84 -2.52 -6.07
CA VAL A 138 -10.49 -3.85 -5.55
C VAL A 138 -9.47 -4.54 -6.43
N TRP A 139 -9.71 -4.58 -7.74
CA TRP A 139 -8.80 -5.24 -8.68
C TRP A 139 -7.45 -4.54 -8.80
N VAL A 140 -7.39 -3.20 -8.70
CA VAL A 140 -6.11 -2.47 -8.67
C VAL A 140 -5.26 -2.96 -7.50
N TYR A 141 -5.83 -3.05 -6.30
CA TYR A 141 -5.10 -3.54 -5.13
C TYR A 141 -4.69 -5.00 -5.28
N ILE A 142 -5.60 -5.89 -5.69
CA ILE A 142 -5.30 -7.33 -5.88
C ILE A 142 -4.15 -7.51 -6.88
N LEU A 143 -4.16 -6.77 -7.98
CA LEU A 143 -3.11 -6.88 -9.01
C LEU A 143 -1.79 -6.23 -8.59
N ALA A 144 -1.81 -5.27 -7.66
CA ALA A 144 -0.61 -4.64 -7.14
C ALA A 144 0.11 -5.52 -6.10
N ILE A 145 -0.61 -6.39 -5.36
CA ILE A 145 -0.04 -7.25 -4.30
C ILE A 145 1.22 -7.99 -4.72
N PRO A 146 1.26 -8.74 -5.86
CA PRO A 146 2.45 -9.47 -6.26
C PRO A 146 3.68 -8.58 -6.46
N PHE A 147 3.46 -7.37 -6.97
CA PHE A 147 4.55 -6.42 -7.20
C PHE A 147 5.09 -5.88 -5.87
N TYR A 148 4.21 -5.46 -4.96
CA TYR A 148 4.65 -4.97 -3.65
C TYR A 148 5.37 -6.03 -2.82
N LEU A 149 5.00 -7.29 -2.92
CA LEU A 149 5.64 -8.35 -2.16
C LEU A 149 6.93 -8.90 -2.81
N PHE A 150 7.04 -8.88 -4.14
CA PHE A 150 8.13 -9.57 -4.85
C PHE A 150 8.88 -8.74 -5.88
N PHE A 151 8.51 -7.48 -6.05
CA PHE A 151 9.15 -6.56 -6.99
C PHE A 151 9.40 -5.21 -6.31
N ASN A 152 10.17 -5.26 -5.24
CA ASN A 152 10.46 -4.08 -4.42
C ASN A 152 11.28 -3.06 -5.21
N VAL A 153 10.82 -1.82 -5.22
CA VAL A 153 11.50 -0.69 -5.88
C VAL A 153 11.53 0.47 -4.90
N ARG A 154 12.74 0.94 -4.57
CA ARG A 154 12.90 2.10 -3.70
C ARG A 154 12.50 3.39 -4.40
N VAL A 155 12.01 4.35 -3.63
CA VAL A 155 11.67 5.69 -4.12
C VAL A 155 12.91 6.39 -4.67
N THR A 156 12.73 7.27 -5.68
CA THR A 156 13.84 7.93 -6.37
C THR A 156 14.71 8.78 -5.46
N GLY A 157 14.10 9.51 -4.52
CA GLY A 157 14.81 10.37 -3.57
C GLY A 157 15.64 9.63 -2.52
N ASP A 158 15.36 8.32 -2.29
CA ASP A 158 16.16 7.46 -1.42
C ASP A 158 17.31 6.77 -2.17
N TYR A 159 17.18 6.60 -3.49
CA TYR A 159 18.12 5.81 -4.27
C TYR A 159 19.09 6.64 -5.12
N ILE A 160 18.62 7.72 -5.77
CA ILE A 160 19.44 8.52 -6.67
C ILE A 160 20.37 9.46 -5.88
N PRO A 161 21.70 9.39 -6.03
CA PRO A 161 22.62 10.22 -5.27
C PRO A 161 22.34 11.73 -5.47
N GLY A 162 22.19 12.46 -4.38
CA GLY A 162 21.93 13.91 -4.39
C GLY A 162 20.46 14.31 -4.62
N MET A 163 19.57 13.36 -4.91
CA MET A 163 18.14 13.61 -4.93
C MET A 163 17.56 13.65 -3.51
N GLU A 164 16.48 14.39 -3.30
CA GLU A 164 15.82 14.52 -2.00
C GLU A 164 14.41 13.94 -2.05
N THR A 165 13.97 13.36 -0.94
CA THR A 165 12.57 12.95 -0.74
C THR A 165 11.75 14.16 -0.28
N LEU A 166 11.53 15.13 -1.16
CA LEU A 166 10.97 16.45 -0.82
C LEU A 166 9.62 16.40 -0.10
N ALA A 167 8.78 15.39 -0.40
CA ALA A 167 7.50 15.25 0.26
C ALA A 167 7.65 14.77 1.71
N TYR A 168 8.62 13.89 1.96
CA TYR A 168 8.83 13.28 3.27
C TYR A 168 9.52 14.24 4.23
N ASP A 169 10.34 15.14 3.71
CA ASP A 169 11.17 16.03 4.52
C ASP A 169 10.55 17.44 4.69
N LEU A 170 9.27 17.62 4.33
CA LEU A 170 8.62 18.94 4.38
C LEU A 170 8.47 19.47 5.82
N THR A 171 8.01 18.62 6.75
CA THR A 171 7.99 18.89 8.20
C THR A 171 8.21 17.58 8.97
N PRO A 172 8.69 17.65 10.25
CA PRO A 172 8.89 16.44 11.03
C PRO A 172 7.64 15.53 11.15
N GLU A 173 6.47 16.16 11.33
CA GLU A 173 5.19 15.41 11.45
C GLU A 173 4.82 14.71 10.13
N ILE A 174 5.12 15.33 9.00
CA ILE A 174 4.92 14.76 7.67
C ILE A 174 5.93 13.64 7.44
N ALA A 175 7.18 13.84 7.79
CA ALA A 175 8.22 12.82 7.71
C ALA A 175 7.85 11.56 8.50
N ASP A 176 7.45 11.71 9.76
CA ASP A 176 7.05 10.60 10.62
C ASP A 176 5.83 9.85 10.08
N TRP A 177 4.89 10.59 9.48
CA TRP A 177 3.71 9.99 8.88
C TRP A 177 4.05 9.15 7.64
N PHE A 178 4.82 9.70 6.71
CA PHE A 178 5.24 8.98 5.50
C PHE A 178 6.03 7.72 5.82
N ARG A 179 7.05 7.81 6.69
CA ARG A 179 7.87 6.64 7.09
C ARG A 179 7.04 5.48 7.64
N ARG A 180 5.88 5.74 8.24
CA ARG A 180 4.98 4.70 8.76
C ARG A 180 4.03 4.13 7.72
N ILE A 181 3.49 4.96 6.83
CA ILE A 181 2.35 4.58 5.96
C ILE A 181 2.79 4.31 4.52
N ASP A 182 3.86 4.94 4.06
CA ASP A 182 4.33 4.80 2.69
C ASP A 182 5.82 4.39 2.71
N PRO A 183 6.12 3.09 2.82
CA PRO A 183 7.49 2.63 2.91
C PRO A 183 8.26 2.98 1.63
N PHE A 184 9.55 3.30 1.78
CA PHE A 184 10.43 3.67 0.68
C PHE A 184 10.63 2.59 -0.39
N THR A 185 10.12 1.38 -0.16
CA THR A 185 10.32 0.18 -0.98
C THR A 185 9.17 -0.15 -1.92
N ASN A 186 8.02 0.52 -1.78
CA ASN A 186 6.80 0.26 -2.55
C ASN A 186 6.64 1.22 -3.74
N GLY A 187 7.75 1.53 -4.45
CA GLY A 187 7.71 2.42 -5.60
C GLY A 187 6.85 1.89 -6.74
N PHE A 188 7.00 0.62 -7.11
CA PHE A 188 6.34 0.05 -8.28
C PHE A 188 5.22 -0.94 -7.91
N PRO A 189 4.06 -0.86 -8.55
CA PRO A 189 3.55 0.21 -9.41
C PRO A 189 2.94 1.37 -8.61
N SER A 190 2.92 2.59 -9.16
CA SER A 190 2.32 3.74 -8.47
C SER A 190 0.80 3.63 -8.37
N LEU A 191 0.27 3.46 -7.15
CA LEU A 191 -1.18 3.52 -6.89
C LEU A 191 -1.72 4.95 -6.94
N HIS A 192 -0.88 5.95 -6.72
CA HIS A 192 -1.26 7.36 -6.85
C HIS A 192 -1.60 7.74 -8.30
N ILE A 193 -1.13 6.96 -9.26
CA ILE A 193 -1.56 7.01 -10.65
C ILE A 193 -2.59 5.93 -10.95
N GLY A 194 -2.37 4.70 -10.50
CA GLY A 194 -3.22 3.55 -10.83
C GLY A 194 -4.68 3.73 -10.44
N ILE A 195 -4.97 4.16 -9.21
CA ILE A 195 -6.36 4.35 -8.76
C ILE A 195 -7.05 5.50 -9.51
N PRO A 196 -6.49 6.72 -9.58
CA PRO A 196 -7.11 7.79 -10.36
C PRO A 196 -7.28 7.44 -11.85
N PHE A 197 -6.31 6.73 -12.43
CA PHE A 197 -6.41 6.29 -13.81
C PHE A 197 -7.53 5.23 -13.99
N ALA A 198 -7.71 4.32 -13.03
CA ALA A 198 -8.83 3.39 -13.03
C ALA A 198 -10.18 4.13 -12.94
N VAL A 199 -10.27 5.16 -12.10
CA VAL A 199 -11.46 6.03 -12.00
C VAL A 199 -11.74 6.70 -13.35
N TRP A 200 -10.76 7.34 -13.94
CA TRP A 200 -10.87 8.02 -15.24
C TRP A 200 -11.26 7.04 -16.35
N LEU A 201 -10.61 5.89 -16.42
CA LEU A 201 -10.85 4.87 -17.44
C LEU A 201 -12.22 4.23 -17.28
N CYS A 202 -12.65 3.95 -16.04
CA CYS A 202 -13.98 3.42 -15.74
C CYS A 202 -15.07 4.39 -16.24
N LEU A 203 -14.93 5.70 -15.97
CA LEU A 203 -15.84 6.71 -16.48
C LEU A 203 -15.80 6.81 -18.01
N THR A 204 -14.60 6.75 -18.58
CA THR A 204 -14.45 6.83 -20.04
C THR A 204 -15.13 5.65 -20.75
N ARG A 205 -15.12 4.46 -20.12
CA ARG A 205 -15.62 3.23 -20.72
C ARG A 205 -17.11 2.97 -20.44
N TYR A 206 -17.63 3.39 -19.29
CA TYR A 206 -18.96 2.98 -18.82
C TYR A 206 -19.96 4.13 -18.67
N ASP A 207 -19.53 5.41 -18.75
CA ASP A 207 -20.41 6.57 -18.77
C ASP A 207 -20.79 6.95 -20.22
N GLU A 208 -21.65 6.12 -20.83
CA GLU A 208 -22.08 6.29 -22.23
C GLU A 208 -22.81 7.63 -22.47
N ASP A 209 -23.61 8.06 -21.52
CA ASP A 209 -24.39 9.31 -21.59
C ASP A 209 -23.56 10.56 -21.25
N ARG A 210 -22.29 10.39 -20.92
CA ARG A 210 -21.35 11.46 -20.55
C ARG A 210 -21.82 12.34 -19.37
N ARG A 211 -22.57 11.74 -18.45
CA ARG A 211 -23.12 12.42 -17.28
C ARG A 211 -22.03 12.91 -16.33
N TRP A 212 -20.89 12.22 -16.30
CA TRP A 212 -19.76 12.47 -15.43
C TRP A 212 -18.58 13.20 -16.09
N ASN A 213 -18.79 13.84 -17.25
CA ASN A 213 -17.71 14.50 -17.99
C ASN A 213 -16.91 15.51 -17.15
N ARG A 214 -17.60 16.29 -16.29
CA ARG A 214 -16.91 17.27 -15.43
C ARG A 214 -16.01 16.57 -14.43
N TYR A 215 -16.50 15.51 -13.80
CA TYR A 215 -15.72 14.73 -12.85
C TYR A 215 -14.58 13.99 -13.53
N ARG A 216 -14.80 13.42 -14.70
CA ARG A 216 -13.77 12.79 -15.54
C ARG A 216 -12.65 13.77 -15.90
N ALA A 217 -12.99 15.01 -16.26
CA ALA A 217 -12.01 16.06 -16.53
C ALA A 217 -11.20 16.43 -15.28
N LEU A 218 -11.84 16.55 -14.12
CA LEU A 218 -11.16 16.80 -12.85
C LEU A 218 -10.15 15.68 -12.54
N VAL A 219 -10.59 14.41 -12.65
CA VAL A 219 -9.71 13.25 -12.40
C VAL A 219 -8.55 13.22 -13.39
N PHE A 220 -8.78 13.52 -14.67
CA PHE A 220 -7.71 13.58 -15.66
C PHE A 220 -6.67 14.67 -15.31
N THR A 221 -7.14 15.86 -14.96
CA THR A 221 -6.26 16.95 -14.51
C THR A 221 -5.45 16.54 -13.28
N TYR A 222 -6.10 15.86 -12.32
CA TYR A 222 -5.42 15.31 -11.15
C TYR A 222 -4.31 14.33 -11.55
N ILE A 223 -4.57 13.39 -12.48
CA ILE A 223 -3.55 12.43 -12.95
C ILE A 223 -2.35 13.14 -13.54
N VAL A 224 -2.57 14.14 -14.41
CA VAL A 224 -1.47 14.87 -15.07
C VAL A 224 -0.61 15.62 -14.05
N VAL A 225 -1.25 16.33 -13.10
CA VAL A 225 -0.51 17.05 -12.05
C VAL A 225 0.20 16.08 -11.11
N THR A 226 -0.43 14.98 -10.74
CA THR A 226 0.17 13.96 -9.87
C THR A 226 1.34 13.25 -10.55
N ALA A 227 1.26 12.95 -11.85
CA ALA A 227 2.36 12.36 -12.59
C ALA A 227 3.63 13.23 -12.55
N PHE A 228 3.48 14.55 -12.66
CA PHE A 228 4.59 15.48 -12.45
C PHE A 228 5.02 15.52 -10.98
N ALA A 229 4.05 15.60 -10.05
CA ALA A 229 4.33 15.75 -8.63
C ALA A 229 5.16 14.60 -8.05
N ILE A 230 4.81 13.35 -8.38
CA ILE A 230 5.49 12.16 -7.82
C ILE A 230 6.93 12.00 -8.29
N ILE A 231 7.25 12.46 -9.51
CA ILE A 231 8.62 12.53 -10.02
C ILE A 231 9.40 13.65 -9.32
N TYR A 232 8.82 14.85 -9.31
CA TYR A 232 9.43 16.03 -8.69
C TYR A 232 9.69 15.85 -7.18
N LEU A 233 8.76 15.24 -6.47
CA LEU A 233 8.84 15.04 -5.01
C LEU A 233 9.81 13.93 -4.59
N GLY A 234 10.39 13.19 -5.53
CA GLY A 234 11.32 12.10 -5.23
C GLY A 234 10.67 10.81 -4.76
N ILE A 235 9.41 10.56 -5.18
CA ILE A 235 8.62 9.43 -4.70
C ILE A 235 8.63 8.25 -5.70
N HIS A 236 8.57 8.54 -7.00
CA HIS A 236 8.38 7.51 -8.02
C HIS A 236 9.29 7.65 -9.23
N TRP A 237 9.51 6.55 -9.92
CA TRP A 237 10.11 6.45 -11.23
C TRP A 237 9.08 6.68 -12.33
N PHE A 238 9.49 7.04 -13.55
CA PHE A 238 8.57 7.14 -14.69
C PHE A 238 7.89 5.81 -15.02
N VAL A 239 8.63 4.69 -14.89
CA VAL A 239 8.09 3.35 -15.12
C VAL A 239 6.97 3.00 -14.13
N ASP A 240 6.98 3.54 -12.92
CA ASP A 240 5.92 3.32 -11.92
C ASP A 240 4.58 3.90 -12.39
N ILE A 241 4.62 5.04 -13.11
CA ILE A 241 3.44 5.66 -13.73
C ILE A 241 2.86 4.70 -14.77
N ILE A 242 3.70 4.16 -15.65
CA ILE A 242 3.29 3.23 -16.70
C ILE A 242 2.73 1.95 -16.07
N GLY A 243 3.41 1.41 -15.06
CA GLY A 243 2.98 0.24 -14.28
C GLY A 243 1.60 0.45 -13.66
N GLY A 244 1.39 1.60 -13.02
CA GLY A 244 0.09 1.99 -12.45
C GLY A 244 -1.04 2.05 -13.50
N MET A 245 -0.78 2.66 -14.66
CA MET A 245 -1.75 2.71 -15.78
C MET A 245 -2.08 1.32 -16.35
N LEU A 246 -1.09 0.44 -16.48
CA LEU A 246 -1.30 -0.92 -16.98
C LEU A 246 -2.16 -1.75 -16.02
N ILE A 247 -1.83 -1.72 -14.72
CA ILE A 247 -2.63 -2.39 -13.70
C ILE A 247 -4.06 -1.86 -13.67
N ALA A 248 -4.24 -0.55 -13.71
CA ALA A 248 -5.56 0.07 -13.74
C ALA A 248 -6.38 -0.35 -14.98
N SER A 249 -5.74 -0.45 -16.14
CA SER A 249 -6.39 -0.87 -17.39
C SER A 249 -6.88 -2.32 -17.31
N LEU A 250 -6.07 -3.20 -16.73
CA LEU A 250 -6.45 -4.58 -16.47
C LEU A 250 -7.56 -4.66 -15.40
N ALA A 251 -7.43 -3.90 -14.31
CA ALA A 251 -8.40 -3.85 -13.22
C ALA A 251 -9.80 -3.42 -13.71
N VAL A 252 -9.89 -2.36 -14.49
CA VAL A 252 -11.18 -1.89 -15.07
C VAL A 252 -11.77 -2.94 -16.01
N THR A 253 -10.94 -3.64 -16.77
CA THR A 253 -11.39 -4.73 -17.65
C THR A 253 -11.92 -5.91 -16.85
N LEU A 254 -11.23 -6.32 -15.80
CA LEU A 254 -11.67 -7.38 -14.89
C LEU A 254 -12.94 -6.97 -14.14
N ALA A 255 -13.00 -5.74 -13.62
CA ALA A 255 -14.19 -5.21 -12.97
C ALA A 255 -15.44 -5.29 -13.86
N GLY A 256 -15.31 -4.90 -15.14
CA GLY A 256 -16.41 -5.00 -16.08
C GLY A 256 -16.89 -6.42 -16.35
N ARG A 257 -15.95 -7.38 -16.39
CA ARG A 257 -16.26 -8.80 -16.63
C ARG A 257 -16.81 -9.50 -15.38
N THR A 258 -16.31 -9.17 -14.20
CA THR A 258 -16.64 -9.86 -12.95
C THR A 258 -17.80 -9.22 -12.20
N SER A 259 -18.17 -7.96 -12.51
CA SER A 259 -19.23 -7.19 -11.85
C SER A 259 -20.55 -7.98 -11.71
N PRO A 260 -21.11 -8.63 -12.74
CA PRO A 260 -22.37 -9.36 -12.58
C PRO A 260 -22.28 -10.52 -11.57
N ALA A 261 -21.15 -11.22 -11.55
CA ALA A 261 -20.93 -12.34 -10.62
C ALA A 261 -20.75 -11.85 -9.17
N TRP A 262 -19.93 -10.81 -8.97
CA TRP A 262 -19.69 -10.24 -7.65
C TRP A 262 -20.96 -9.68 -7.03
N TRP A 263 -21.70 -8.84 -7.76
CA TRP A 263 -22.91 -8.23 -7.22
C TRP A 263 -24.09 -9.19 -7.10
N SER A 264 -24.05 -10.37 -7.73
CA SER A 264 -25.00 -11.43 -7.43
C SER A 264 -24.76 -12.07 -6.03
N ILE A 265 -23.52 -12.00 -5.52
CA ILE A 265 -23.14 -12.50 -4.20
C ILE A 265 -23.31 -11.43 -3.12
N PHE A 266 -22.87 -10.20 -3.43
CA PHE A 266 -22.78 -9.06 -2.51
C PHE A 266 -23.93 -8.05 -2.68
N ASP A 267 -25.02 -8.42 -3.39
CA ASP A 267 -26.20 -7.58 -3.46
C ASP A 267 -26.79 -7.35 -2.06
N GLU A 268 -27.05 -6.10 -1.70
CA GLU A 268 -27.49 -5.71 -0.38
C GLU A 268 -28.81 -6.37 0.04
N ARG A 269 -29.72 -6.61 -0.89
CA ARG A 269 -30.98 -7.32 -0.62
C ARG A 269 -30.74 -8.75 -0.24
N THR A 270 -29.85 -9.41 -0.97
CA THR A 270 -29.45 -10.81 -0.73
C THR A 270 -28.74 -10.92 0.63
N ILE A 271 -27.79 -10.02 0.93
CA ILE A 271 -27.07 -10.05 2.20
C ILE A 271 -28.01 -9.71 3.37
N ASN A 272 -28.82 -8.67 3.27
CA ASN A 272 -29.78 -8.31 4.31
C ASN A 272 -30.74 -9.46 4.58
N SER A 273 -31.24 -10.12 3.53
CA SER A 273 -32.09 -11.31 3.67
C SER A 273 -31.39 -12.47 4.39
N ARG A 274 -30.10 -12.70 4.07
CA ARG A 274 -29.28 -13.73 4.74
C ARG A 274 -29.03 -13.38 6.20
N VAL A 275 -28.67 -12.13 6.49
CA VAL A 275 -28.46 -11.66 7.86
C VAL A 275 -29.75 -11.81 8.68
N VAL A 276 -30.88 -11.41 8.16
CA VAL A 276 -32.18 -11.60 8.82
C VAL A 276 -32.46 -13.10 9.04
N THR A 277 -32.16 -13.97 8.05
CA THR A 277 -32.35 -15.41 8.19
C THR A 277 -31.45 -16.00 9.28
N VAL A 278 -30.18 -15.57 9.36
CA VAL A 278 -29.25 -16.01 10.41
C VAL A 278 -29.77 -15.60 11.80
N LEU A 279 -30.23 -14.37 11.95
CA LEU A 279 -30.71 -13.84 13.22
C LEU A 279 -32.05 -14.43 13.67
N THR A 280 -32.97 -14.68 12.73
CA THR A 280 -34.33 -15.16 13.04
C THR A 280 -34.46 -16.68 13.02
N ASN A 281 -33.65 -17.36 12.20
CA ASN A 281 -33.72 -18.82 12.05
C ASN A 281 -32.32 -19.43 11.76
N PRO A 282 -31.44 -19.52 12.76
CA PRO A 282 -30.06 -19.99 12.59
C PRO A 282 -29.97 -21.42 12.08
N LYS A 283 -30.92 -22.30 12.43
CA LYS A 283 -30.95 -23.68 11.92
C LYS A 283 -31.18 -23.74 10.42
N LYS A 284 -32.07 -22.89 9.89
CA LYS A 284 -32.31 -22.79 8.43
C LYS A 284 -31.08 -22.22 7.73
N ALA A 285 -30.41 -21.23 8.31
CA ALA A 285 -29.19 -20.65 7.77
C ALA A 285 -28.07 -21.70 7.65
N LEU A 286 -27.85 -22.49 8.70
CA LEU A 286 -26.88 -23.61 8.69
C LEU A 286 -27.23 -24.68 7.64
N GLY A 287 -28.51 -25.03 7.49
CA GLY A 287 -28.97 -25.94 6.44
C GLY A 287 -28.66 -25.44 5.04
N ILE A 288 -28.84 -24.14 4.77
CA ILE A 288 -28.50 -23.52 3.48
C ILE A 288 -26.98 -23.60 3.22
N VAL A 289 -26.16 -23.32 4.23
CA VAL A 289 -24.69 -23.40 4.11
C VAL A 289 -24.29 -24.87 3.84
N PHE A 290 -24.80 -25.81 4.59
CA PHE A 290 -24.50 -27.23 4.42
C PHE A 290 -24.88 -27.76 3.03
N ASN A 291 -26.07 -27.40 2.56
CA ASN A 291 -26.50 -27.80 1.21
C ASN A 291 -25.59 -27.21 0.12
N ARG A 292 -25.15 -25.94 0.27
CA ARG A 292 -24.21 -25.34 -0.68
C ARG A 292 -22.83 -26.00 -0.66
N ILE A 293 -22.34 -26.35 0.52
CA ILE A 293 -21.08 -27.11 0.63
C ILE A 293 -21.23 -28.48 -0.05
N GLN A 294 -22.33 -29.13 0.15
CA GLN A 294 -22.59 -30.43 -0.47
C GLN A 294 -22.77 -30.34 -2.01
N GLU A 295 -23.44 -29.30 -2.50
CA GLU A 295 -23.50 -28.99 -3.93
C GLU A 295 -22.11 -28.70 -4.51
N PHE A 296 -21.30 -27.94 -3.79
CA PHE A 296 -19.92 -27.64 -4.18
C PHE A 296 -19.07 -28.91 -4.25
N ILE A 297 -19.11 -29.76 -3.24
CA ILE A 297 -18.40 -31.05 -3.23
C ILE A 297 -18.88 -31.98 -4.39
N ASN A 298 -20.16 -31.97 -4.67
CA ASN A 298 -20.70 -32.79 -5.78
C ASN A 298 -20.23 -32.28 -7.16
N ARG A 299 -20.03 -30.96 -7.32
CA ARG A 299 -19.47 -30.36 -8.55
C ARG A 299 -18.01 -30.72 -8.80
N PHE A 300 -17.23 -31.03 -7.73
CA PHE A 300 -15.85 -31.51 -7.90
C PHE A 300 -15.72 -32.83 -8.65
N ARG A 301 -16.81 -33.61 -8.79
CA ARG A 301 -16.78 -34.89 -9.49
C ARG A 301 -16.71 -34.76 -11.01
N GLU A 302 -17.30 -33.71 -11.58
CA GLU A 302 -17.27 -33.42 -13.03
C GLU A 302 -17.19 -31.90 -13.26
N PRO A 303 -16.03 -31.31 -13.08
CA PRO A 303 -15.88 -29.84 -13.18
C PRO A 303 -15.99 -29.36 -14.62
N SER A 304 -16.80 -28.33 -14.85
CA SER A 304 -16.80 -27.59 -16.12
C SER A 304 -15.48 -26.87 -16.34
N SER A 305 -15.19 -26.43 -17.57
CA SER A 305 -13.97 -25.67 -17.87
C SER A 305 -13.82 -24.39 -17.03
N ARG A 306 -14.93 -23.75 -16.65
CA ARG A 306 -14.93 -22.58 -15.75
C ARG A 306 -14.58 -22.96 -14.32
N GLU A 307 -15.11 -24.07 -13.83
CA GLU A 307 -14.83 -24.60 -12.50
C GLU A 307 -13.38 -25.06 -12.40
N THR A 308 -12.86 -25.72 -13.43
CA THR A 308 -11.43 -26.06 -13.52
C THR A 308 -10.55 -24.80 -13.44
N GLY A 309 -10.88 -23.75 -14.17
CA GLY A 309 -10.17 -22.47 -14.08
C GLY A 309 -10.23 -21.85 -12.68
N THR A 310 -11.38 -21.93 -12.00
CA THR A 310 -11.54 -21.45 -10.62
C THR A 310 -10.71 -22.28 -9.63
N ILE A 311 -10.66 -23.60 -9.80
CA ILE A 311 -9.85 -24.49 -8.97
C ILE A 311 -8.37 -24.19 -9.16
N VAL A 312 -7.91 -24.05 -10.40
CA VAL A 312 -6.51 -23.67 -10.69
C VAL A 312 -6.17 -22.34 -10.06
N LEU A 313 -7.04 -21.33 -10.17
CA LEU A 313 -6.83 -20.03 -9.52
C LEU A 313 -6.79 -20.18 -8.00
N ALA A 314 -7.67 -20.95 -7.39
CA ALA A 314 -7.68 -21.19 -5.95
C ALA A 314 -6.40 -21.88 -5.47
N ILE A 315 -5.90 -22.88 -6.21
CA ILE A 315 -4.61 -23.54 -5.94
C ILE A 315 -3.48 -22.50 -6.03
N PHE A 316 -3.48 -21.68 -7.07
CA PHE A 316 -2.46 -20.62 -7.22
C PHE A 316 -2.47 -19.64 -6.05
N VAL A 317 -3.66 -19.19 -5.60
CA VAL A 317 -3.80 -18.29 -4.44
C VAL A 317 -3.27 -18.95 -3.16
N VAL A 318 -3.58 -20.25 -2.95
CA VAL A 318 -3.07 -20.98 -1.77
C VAL A 318 -1.56 -21.12 -1.83
N LEU A 319 -1.01 -21.53 -2.99
CA LEU A 319 0.46 -21.63 -3.16
C LEU A 319 1.14 -20.28 -2.96
N PHE A 320 0.55 -19.22 -3.49
CA PHE A 320 1.05 -17.85 -3.29
C PHE A 320 1.03 -17.45 -1.80
N ALA A 321 -0.06 -17.75 -1.08
CA ALA A 321 -0.17 -17.48 0.34
C ALA A 321 0.86 -18.29 1.16
N VAL A 322 1.07 -19.57 0.81
CA VAL A 322 2.08 -20.42 1.45
C VAL A 322 3.49 -19.90 1.18
N LEU A 323 3.79 -19.51 -0.07
CA LEU A 323 5.09 -18.90 -0.41
C LEU A 323 5.33 -17.60 0.37
N THR A 324 4.33 -16.73 0.42
CA THR A 324 4.39 -15.48 1.17
C THR A 324 4.61 -15.75 2.66
N TRP A 325 3.89 -16.73 3.21
CA TRP A 325 4.08 -17.17 4.59
C TRP A 325 5.49 -17.67 4.84
N GLU A 326 6.00 -18.56 4.00
CA GLU A 326 7.35 -19.12 4.13
C GLU A 326 8.41 -18.02 4.09
N LEU A 327 8.34 -17.15 3.08
CA LEU A 327 9.28 -16.03 2.94
C LEU A 327 9.22 -15.04 4.12
N SER A 328 8.04 -14.84 4.71
CA SER A 328 7.88 -13.95 5.87
C SER A 328 8.34 -14.58 7.19
N HIS A 329 8.54 -15.92 7.22
CA HIS A 329 8.94 -16.66 8.40
C HIS A 329 10.32 -17.32 8.24
N GLN A 330 11.05 -17.03 7.16
CA GLN A 330 12.45 -17.44 7.06
C GLN A 330 13.21 -16.82 8.24
N SER A 331 13.87 -17.67 9.02
CA SER A 331 14.77 -17.18 10.05
C SER A 331 15.90 -16.39 9.39
N LEU A 332 16.22 -15.24 9.94
CA LEU A 332 17.48 -14.57 9.62
C LEU A 332 18.62 -15.57 9.83
N PRO A 333 19.73 -15.44 9.04
CA PRO A 333 20.94 -16.22 9.31
C PRO A 333 21.28 -16.21 10.78
N ALA A 334 21.81 -17.30 11.30
CA ALA A 334 22.24 -17.38 12.68
C ALA A 334 23.13 -16.16 13.01
N GLY A 335 22.78 -15.39 14.02
CA GLY A 335 23.46 -14.12 14.32
C GLY A 335 22.71 -12.86 13.90
N GLY A 336 21.50 -12.98 13.31
CA GLY A 336 20.65 -11.82 13.03
C GLY A 336 20.21 -11.11 14.31
N VAL A 337 20.22 -9.77 14.26
CA VAL A 337 19.81 -8.91 15.39
C VAL A 337 18.32 -8.66 15.28
N GLU A 338 17.54 -8.93 16.35
CA GLU A 338 16.08 -8.77 16.33
C GLU A 338 15.63 -7.31 16.16
N ALA A 339 16.38 -6.34 16.64
CA ALA A 339 16.11 -4.91 16.46
C ALA A 339 17.35 -4.09 16.82
N PRO A 340 18.35 -3.95 15.94
CA PRO A 340 19.53 -3.16 16.25
C PRO A 340 19.14 -1.70 16.45
N GLN A 341 19.58 -1.11 17.55
CA GLN A 341 19.35 0.32 17.84
C GLN A 341 20.36 1.18 17.09
N ASP A 342 21.55 0.65 16.89
CA ASP A 342 22.61 1.28 16.11
C ASP A 342 23.49 0.21 15.46
N VAL A 343 24.15 0.55 14.34
CA VAL A 343 25.00 -0.36 13.56
C VAL A 343 26.24 0.38 13.09
N ALA A 344 27.42 -0.21 13.34
CA ALA A 344 28.66 0.21 12.71
C ALA A 344 29.27 -0.97 11.95
N ALA A 345 29.82 -0.72 10.73
CA ALA A 345 30.44 -1.76 9.94
C ALA A 345 31.68 -1.21 9.20
N ALA A 346 32.80 -1.93 9.33
CA ALA A 346 34.05 -1.65 8.63
C ALA A 346 34.94 -2.90 8.60
N ASP A 347 35.78 -3.01 7.58
CA ASP A 347 36.88 -3.96 7.47
C ASP A 347 36.52 -5.45 7.70
N GLY A 348 35.30 -5.84 7.29
CA GLY A 348 34.84 -7.23 7.45
C GLY A 348 34.11 -7.51 8.76
N TRP A 349 33.91 -6.49 9.61
CA TRP A 349 33.18 -6.57 10.86
C TRP A 349 31.90 -5.76 10.81
N MET A 350 30.84 -6.25 11.46
CA MET A 350 29.63 -5.51 11.76
C MET A 350 29.35 -5.58 13.25
N VAL A 351 29.16 -4.43 13.87
CA VAL A 351 28.82 -4.34 15.30
C VAL A 351 27.45 -3.72 15.43
N THR A 352 26.62 -4.32 16.26
CA THR A 352 25.27 -3.85 16.56
C THR A 352 25.09 -3.78 18.07
N ILE A 353 24.25 -2.86 18.53
CA ILE A 353 23.82 -2.82 19.93
C ILE A 353 22.41 -3.39 20.03
N ASP A 354 22.19 -4.34 20.93
CA ASP A 354 20.90 -5.01 21.15
C ASP A 354 20.45 -4.87 22.60
N ASN A 355 19.15 -4.92 22.82
CA ASN A 355 18.54 -4.82 24.14
C ASN A 355 18.12 -6.20 24.64
N LYS A 356 18.93 -6.80 25.49
CA LYS A 356 18.56 -8.05 26.15
C LYS A 356 17.96 -7.82 27.55
N SER A 357 17.34 -8.83 28.11
CA SER A 357 16.77 -8.78 29.47
C SER A 357 17.78 -8.40 30.56
N THR A 358 19.08 -8.52 30.28
CA THR A 358 20.20 -8.17 31.13
C THR A 358 20.77 -6.77 30.90
N GLY A 359 20.24 -6.02 29.94
CA GLY A 359 20.71 -4.70 29.51
C GLY A 359 21.21 -4.67 28.05
N ALA A 360 21.79 -3.54 27.65
CA ALA A 360 22.37 -3.40 26.35
C ALA A 360 23.61 -4.27 26.14
N VAL A 361 23.74 -4.89 25.00
CA VAL A 361 24.83 -5.77 24.62
C VAL A 361 25.33 -5.43 23.23
N LEU A 362 26.65 -5.43 23.00
CA LEU A 362 27.23 -5.34 21.69
C LEU A 362 27.37 -6.73 21.09
N LEU A 363 26.86 -6.88 19.87
CA LEU A 363 27.01 -8.09 19.06
C LEU A 363 27.98 -7.79 17.93
N ILE A 364 29.07 -8.55 17.86
CA ILE A 364 30.12 -8.41 16.84
C ILE A 364 29.97 -9.57 15.87
N HIS A 365 29.71 -9.26 14.62
CA HIS A 365 29.53 -10.20 13.54
C HIS A 365 30.77 -10.18 12.62
N ASP A 366 31.32 -11.34 12.35
CA ASP A 366 32.31 -11.54 11.28
C ASP A 366 31.56 -11.64 9.94
N LEU A 367 31.72 -10.65 9.08
CA LEU A 367 31.06 -10.61 7.77
C LEU A 367 31.65 -11.63 6.79
N SER A 368 32.82 -12.20 7.08
CA SER A 368 33.41 -13.29 6.30
C SER A 368 32.79 -14.66 6.61
N ASN A 369 32.12 -14.79 7.78
CA ASN A 369 31.49 -16.01 8.25
C ASN A 369 30.15 -15.74 8.98
N LEU A 370 29.13 -15.37 8.23
CA LEU A 370 27.80 -15.01 8.76
C LEU A 370 27.03 -16.19 9.41
N GLU A 371 27.50 -17.43 9.24
CA GLU A 371 26.91 -18.60 9.90
C GLU A 371 27.39 -18.74 11.37
N GLN A 372 28.45 -18.02 11.75
CA GLN A 372 28.96 -18.02 13.12
C GLN A 372 28.11 -17.14 14.03
N GLU A 373 27.83 -17.62 15.24
CA GLU A 373 27.15 -16.79 16.25
C GLU A 373 28.00 -15.55 16.58
N PRO A 374 27.37 -14.37 16.74
CA PRO A 374 28.09 -13.14 17.06
C PRO A 374 28.76 -13.22 18.42
N ILE A 375 29.90 -12.55 18.56
CA ILE A 375 30.57 -12.39 19.83
C ILE A 375 29.84 -11.34 20.66
N GLU A 376 29.42 -11.68 21.87
CA GLU A 376 28.77 -10.76 22.78
C GLU A 376 29.80 -10.03 23.66
N LEU A 377 29.80 -8.71 23.64
CA LEU A 377 30.65 -7.87 24.44
C LEU A 377 29.83 -6.94 25.37
N LEU A 378 30.37 -6.69 26.56
CA LEU A 378 29.90 -5.68 27.50
C LEU A 378 28.44 -5.88 27.93
N ASN A 379 28.00 -7.11 28.06
CA ASN A 379 26.65 -7.43 28.51
C ASN A 379 26.32 -6.76 29.86
N GLY A 380 25.26 -5.92 29.87
CA GLY A 380 24.76 -5.22 31.05
C GLY A 380 25.58 -4.01 31.52
N SER A 381 26.64 -3.60 30.80
CA SER A 381 27.50 -2.46 31.16
C SER A 381 27.33 -1.23 30.28
N LEU A 382 26.50 -1.32 29.22
CA LEU A 382 26.23 -0.27 28.25
C LEU A 382 24.79 0.22 28.35
N GLU A 383 24.56 1.45 27.94
CA GLU A 383 23.25 2.00 27.66
C GLU A 383 22.97 1.85 26.14
N LEU A 384 21.70 1.79 25.76
CA LEU A 384 21.30 1.59 24.34
C LEU A 384 21.74 2.71 23.41
N ASP A 385 21.99 3.89 23.93
CA ASP A 385 22.49 5.07 23.25
C ASP A 385 24.01 5.25 23.36
N SER A 386 24.74 4.27 23.88
CA SER A 386 26.20 4.30 23.97
C SER A 386 26.81 4.36 22.59
N PRO A 387 27.56 5.44 22.23
CA PRO A 387 28.16 5.53 20.92
C PRO A 387 29.29 4.52 20.74
N PHE A 388 29.34 3.90 19.57
CA PHE A 388 30.41 2.99 19.16
C PHE A 388 30.74 3.17 17.68
N ASP A 389 31.97 2.80 17.32
CA ASP A 389 32.43 2.85 15.94
C ASP A 389 33.47 1.76 15.68
N VAL A 390 33.58 1.29 14.45
CA VAL A 390 34.52 0.26 14.02
C VAL A 390 35.39 0.83 12.90
N GLN A 391 36.73 0.73 13.07
CA GLN A 391 37.66 1.13 12.03
C GLN A 391 39.00 0.37 12.16
N ASN A 392 39.57 -0.14 11.06
CA ASN A 392 40.86 -0.83 11.03
C ASN A 392 40.95 -1.97 12.08
N ASP A 393 39.94 -2.83 12.11
CA ASP A 393 39.81 -3.95 13.06
C ASP A 393 39.78 -3.55 14.54
N LEU A 394 39.54 -2.28 14.85
CA LEU A 394 39.37 -1.75 16.19
C LEU A 394 37.91 -1.32 16.42
N LEU A 395 37.34 -1.81 17.53
CA LEU A 395 36.04 -1.38 18.01
C LEU A 395 36.25 -0.38 19.14
N ALA A 396 35.79 0.84 18.98
CA ALA A 396 35.74 1.86 20.02
C ALA A 396 34.32 1.97 20.57
N VAL A 397 34.14 1.91 21.86
CA VAL A 397 32.87 2.04 22.56
C VAL A 397 32.99 3.03 23.71
N ALA A 398 32.10 4.00 23.78
CA ALA A 398 32.06 4.96 24.87
C ALA A 398 30.81 4.77 25.75
N ASN A 399 30.98 4.88 27.05
CA ASN A 399 29.87 5.04 27.98
C ASN A 399 30.05 6.35 28.76
N ALA A 400 29.16 6.67 29.71
CA ALA A 400 29.17 7.94 30.45
C ALA A 400 30.49 8.24 31.17
N THR A 401 31.36 7.26 31.41
CA THR A 401 32.54 7.38 32.24
C THR A 401 33.86 6.95 31.60
N SER A 402 33.81 6.21 30.48
CA SER A 402 35.02 5.61 29.88
C SER A 402 34.87 5.43 28.36
N LEU A 403 36.02 5.44 27.66
CA LEU A 403 36.17 4.98 26.28
C LEU A 403 36.94 3.66 26.32
N MET A 404 36.39 2.61 25.73
CA MET A 404 36.99 1.30 25.63
C MET A 404 37.32 1.03 24.14
N VAL A 405 38.49 0.42 23.91
CA VAL A 405 38.91 0.05 22.55
C VAL A 405 39.27 -1.42 22.57
N PHE A 406 38.70 -2.18 21.67
CA PHE A 406 38.90 -3.60 21.49
C PHE A 406 39.54 -3.89 20.13
N ASP A 407 40.50 -4.79 20.08
CA ASP A 407 41.05 -5.36 18.85
C ASP A 407 40.19 -6.56 18.46
N LEU A 408 39.70 -6.58 17.22
CA LEU A 408 38.78 -7.60 16.70
C LEU A 408 39.52 -8.75 16.00
N ASN A 409 40.86 -8.66 15.87
CA ASN A 409 41.72 -9.71 15.28
C ASN A 409 42.04 -10.84 16.24
#